data_20c6c0880cd059cbc27c99621320339b
#
_entry.id   20c6c0880cd059cbc27c99621320339b
#
_cell.length_a   1.000
_cell.length_b   1.000
_cell.length_c   1.000
_cell.angle_alpha   90.00
_cell.angle_beta   90.00
_cell.angle_gamma   90.00
#
_symmetry.space_group_name_H-M   'P 1'
#
loop_
_entity.id
_entity.type
_entity.pdbx_description
1 polymer ?
#
loop_
_entity_poly.entity_id
_entity_poly.type
_entity_poly.pdbx_seq_one_letter_code
_entity_poly.pdbx_strand_id
1 'polypeptide(L)'
;EIASCLVGSEMCIRDRGVTLIEMMVAVLVLSIGLLGIAGLQAATSKYKINTWSRSSASLLLSDLSERVRINPDAAGTSFAGEGVTTVSEYLLADDWATQQASGLTITTNCETTACTTSQRATYDLLIWRQRVRDSMPQGAALVSGDRRNGLDVTMMWFDKEQVDDPNSATAALVTAPVCSGSETGMAQQTCCPAAASAPAGVRCARFTFVP
;
A
#
# COMPACT_ATOMS: atom_id res chain seq x y z
N GLU A 1 -80.86 -11.51 28.30
CA GLU A 1 -80.18 -11.57 26.99
C GLU A 1 -78.80 -11.07 27.14
N ILE A 2 -77.94 -11.90 26.74
CA ILE A 2 -76.54 -11.95 27.11
C ILE A 2 -75.78 -11.11 26.10
N ALA A 3 -75.25 -9.98 26.48
CA ALA A 3 -74.18 -9.31 25.73
C ALA A 3 -72.88 -9.62 26.44
N SER A 4 -72.14 -10.59 25.89
CA SER A 4 -70.82 -10.91 26.30
C SER A 4 -69.88 -9.77 25.84
N CYS A 5 -69.51 -8.94 26.80
CA CYS A 5 -68.33 -8.10 26.63
C CYS A 5 -67.06 -8.99 26.59
N LEU A 6 -66.66 -9.38 25.47
CA LEU A 6 -65.25 -9.76 25.24
C LEU A 6 -64.41 -8.48 25.29
N VAL A 7 -64.07 -8.11 26.50
CA VAL A 7 -63.05 -7.08 26.72
C VAL A 7 -61.69 -7.66 26.35
N GLY A 8 -61.32 -7.48 25.10
CA GLY A 8 -59.95 -7.42 24.76
C GLY A 8 -59.37 -6.24 25.53
N SER A 9 -58.37 -6.45 26.34
CA SER A 9 -57.55 -5.41 26.94
C SER A 9 -56.89 -4.63 25.80
N GLU A 10 -57.63 -3.68 25.25
CA GLU A 10 -57.04 -2.63 24.42
C GLU A 10 -56.14 -1.87 25.38
N MET A 11 -54.86 -2.22 25.30
CA MET A 11 -53.82 -1.39 25.86
C MET A 11 -53.97 -0.06 25.13
N CYS A 12 -54.64 0.89 25.77
CA CYS A 12 -54.69 2.27 25.30
C CYS A 12 -53.24 2.76 25.28
N ILE A 13 -52.58 2.54 24.18
CA ILE A 13 -51.33 3.23 23.85
C ILE A 13 -51.77 4.69 23.76
N ARG A 14 -51.53 5.39 24.84
CA ARG A 14 -51.75 6.82 24.93
C ARG A 14 -50.67 7.42 24.03
N ASP A 15 -50.97 7.55 22.75
CA ASP A 15 -50.16 8.25 21.80
C ASP A 15 -50.06 9.71 22.29
N ARG A 16 -48.99 9.95 23.07
CA ARG A 16 -48.56 11.32 23.34
C ARG A 16 -47.99 11.82 22.05
N GLY A 17 -48.74 12.66 21.36
CA GLY A 17 -48.20 13.34 20.16
C GLY A 17 -46.89 14.01 20.53
N VAL A 18 -45.85 13.70 19.76
CA VAL A 18 -44.54 14.32 19.91
C VAL A 18 -44.69 15.82 19.70
N THR A 19 -44.22 16.60 20.65
CA THR A 19 -44.26 18.06 20.56
C THR A 19 -43.26 18.53 19.50
N LEU A 20 -43.54 19.65 18.84
CA LEU A 20 -42.69 20.24 17.83
C LEU A 20 -41.28 20.53 18.40
N ILE A 21 -41.18 20.96 19.64
CA ILE A 21 -39.91 21.24 20.32
C ILE A 21 -39.13 19.96 20.60
N GLU A 22 -39.76 18.85 20.88
CA GLU A 22 -39.12 17.57 21.11
C GLU A 22 -38.46 17.04 19.82
N MET A 23 -39.16 17.21 18.68
CA MET A 23 -38.61 16.90 17.37
C MET A 23 -37.42 17.81 17.02
N MET A 24 -37.51 19.12 17.32
CA MET A 24 -36.40 20.03 17.09
C MET A 24 -35.14 19.66 17.90
N VAL A 25 -35.32 19.33 19.19
CA VAL A 25 -34.22 18.91 20.05
C VAL A 25 -33.65 17.58 19.59
N ALA A 26 -34.47 16.61 19.20
CA ALA A 26 -34.03 15.33 18.69
C ALA A 26 -33.17 15.48 17.42
N VAL A 27 -33.62 16.30 16.46
CA VAL A 27 -32.85 16.58 15.22
C VAL A 27 -31.53 17.30 15.51
N LEU A 28 -31.53 18.23 16.49
CA LEU A 28 -30.31 18.93 16.89
C LEU A 28 -29.29 17.98 17.51
N VAL A 29 -29.69 17.11 18.42
CA VAL A 29 -28.79 16.11 19.03
C VAL A 29 -28.31 15.13 18.00
N LEU A 30 -29.17 14.66 17.09
CA LEU A 30 -28.80 13.78 15.99
C LEU A 30 -27.77 14.44 15.08
N SER A 31 -27.93 15.71 14.72
CA SER A 31 -27.02 16.42 13.84
C SER A 31 -25.60 16.57 14.44
N ILE A 32 -25.51 16.86 15.74
CA ILE A 32 -24.24 16.91 16.48
C ILE A 32 -23.58 15.53 16.48
N GLY A 33 -24.34 14.47 16.73
CA GLY A 33 -23.86 13.09 16.69
C GLY A 33 -23.30 12.71 15.31
N LEU A 34 -24.01 13.04 14.23
CA LEU A 34 -23.58 12.77 12.86
C LEU A 34 -22.32 13.55 12.48
N LEU A 35 -22.18 14.81 12.91
CA LEU A 35 -20.96 15.59 12.69
C LEU A 35 -19.75 14.97 13.39
N GLY A 36 -19.93 14.45 14.61
CA GLY A 36 -18.88 13.72 15.34
C GLY A 36 -18.42 12.46 14.59
N ILE A 37 -19.35 11.67 14.08
CA ILE A 37 -19.05 10.47 13.28
C ILE A 37 -18.33 10.85 11.98
N ALA A 38 -18.80 11.89 11.29
CA ALA A 38 -18.17 12.36 10.05
C ALA A 38 -16.73 12.80 10.28
N GLY A 39 -16.43 13.51 11.36
CA GLY A 39 -15.09 13.91 11.78
C GLY A 39 -14.18 12.69 12.03
N LEU A 40 -14.69 11.68 12.74
CA LEU A 40 -13.94 10.44 12.99
C LEU A 40 -13.65 9.68 11.70
N GLN A 41 -14.63 9.59 10.78
CA GLN A 41 -14.43 8.95 9.47
C GLN A 41 -13.37 9.66 8.63
N ALA A 42 -13.34 11.00 8.64
CA ALA A 42 -12.33 11.77 7.96
C ALA A 42 -10.93 11.49 8.53
N ALA A 43 -10.78 11.44 9.86
CA ALA A 43 -9.52 11.12 10.51
C ALA A 43 -9.05 9.69 10.19
N THR A 44 -9.93 8.70 10.28
CA THR A 44 -9.57 7.30 9.98
C THR A 44 -9.21 7.08 8.52
N SER A 45 -9.80 7.82 7.58
CA SER A 45 -9.49 7.73 6.15
C SER A 45 -8.05 8.12 5.84
N LYS A 46 -7.48 9.07 6.60
CA LYS A 46 -6.06 9.48 6.45
C LYS A 46 -5.09 8.32 6.72
N TYR A 47 -5.35 7.52 7.75
CA TYR A 47 -4.47 6.40 8.11
C TYR A 47 -4.63 5.17 7.22
N LYS A 48 -5.79 5.00 6.58
CA LYS A 48 -6.07 3.83 5.74
C LYS A 48 -5.10 3.69 4.57
N ILE A 49 -4.74 4.78 3.90
CA ILE A 49 -3.87 4.75 2.70
C ILE A 49 -2.50 4.17 3.05
N ASN A 50 -1.88 4.65 4.13
CA ASN A 50 -0.55 4.16 4.54
C ASN A 50 -0.60 2.68 4.98
N THR A 51 -1.61 2.30 5.77
CA THR A 51 -1.79 0.91 6.21
C THR A 51 -2.06 -0.01 5.03
N TRP A 52 -2.90 0.41 4.09
CA TRP A 52 -3.18 -0.33 2.86
C TRP A 52 -1.91 -0.50 2.01
N SER A 53 -1.15 0.57 1.78
CA SER A 53 0.08 0.52 0.99
C SER A 53 1.11 -0.41 1.61
N ARG A 54 1.28 -0.41 2.93
CA ARG A 54 2.17 -1.35 3.63
C ARG A 54 1.71 -2.81 3.51
N SER A 55 0.42 -3.06 3.64
CA SER A 55 -0.15 -4.40 3.44
C SER A 55 0.02 -4.87 2.00
N SER A 56 -0.25 -4.00 1.04
CA SER A 56 -0.03 -4.29 -0.39
C SER A 56 1.45 -4.54 -0.70
N ALA A 57 2.37 -3.79 -0.08
CA ALA A 57 3.81 -3.99 -0.25
C ALA A 57 4.25 -5.41 0.16
N SER A 58 3.73 -5.94 1.27
CA SER A 58 4.07 -7.31 1.71
C SER A 58 3.53 -8.39 0.76
N LEU A 59 2.32 -8.20 0.21
CA LEU A 59 1.75 -9.12 -0.79
C LEU A 59 2.53 -9.07 -2.10
N LEU A 60 2.90 -7.88 -2.55
CA LEU A 60 3.71 -7.70 -3.76
C LEU A 60 5.13 -8.25 -3.61
N LEU A 61 5.70 -8.17 -2.40
CA LEU A 61 6.98 -8.83 -2.09
C LEU A 61 6.86 -10.35 -2.26
N SER A 62 5.79 -10.94 -1.74
CA SER A 62 5.54 -12.38 -1.89
C SER A 62 5.37 -12.76 -3.36
N ASP A 63 4.61 -11.99 -4.15
CA ASP A 63 4.47 -12.20 -5.61
C ASP A 63 5.84 -12.14 -6.33
N LEU A 64 6.67 -11.14 -6.01
CA LEU A 64 8.00 -11.04 -6.60
C LEU A 64 8.89 -12.24 -6.20
N SER A 65 8.88 -12.61 -4.92
CA SER A 65 9.71 -13.71 -4.43
C SER A 65 9.36 -15.04 -5.11
N GLU A 66 8.09 -15.31 -5.35
CA GLU A 66 7.66 -16.51 -6.06
C GLU A 66 8.07 -16.48 -7.54
N ARG A 67 7.96 -15.33 -8.22
CA ARG A 67 8.43 -15.17 -9.61
C ARG A 67 9.92 -15.44 -9.75
N VAL A 68 10.73 -14.92 -8.83
CA VAL A 68 12.18 -15.16 -8.80
C VAL A 68 12.49 -16.64 -8.56
N ARG A 69 11.77 -17.30 -7.65
CA ARG A 69 11.96 -18.73 -7.34
C ARG A 69 11.57 -19.66 -8.49
N ILE A 70 10.56 -19.31 -9.26
CA ILE A 70 10.13 -20.10 -10.43
C ILE A 70 11.13 -19.98 -11.59
N ASN A 71 11.92 -18.92 -11.65
CA ASN A 71 12.90 -18.66 -12.70
C ASN A 71 14.33 -18.55 -12.11
N PRO A 72 14.87 -19.63 -11.54
CA PRO A 72 16.11 -19.60 -10.77
C PRO A 72 17.34 -19.23 -11.61
N ASP A 73 17.33 -19.50 -12.91
CA ASP A 73 18.47 -19.20 -13.80
C ASP A 73 18.65 -17.70 -13.98
N ALA A 74 17.55 -16.94 -14.06
CA ALA A 74 17.59 -15.48 -14.15
C ALA A 74 17.78 -14.81 -12.78
N ALA A 75 17.56 -15.52 -11.67
CA ALA A 75 17.80 -15.00 -10.32
C ALA A 75 19.28 -14.78 -9.99
N GLY A 76 20.18 -15.25 -10.86
CA GLY A 76 21.63 -15.23 -10.68
C GLY A 76 22.15 -16.50 -10.04
N THR A 77 23.45 -16.77 -10.17
CA THR A 77 24.07 -17.95 -9.57
C THR A 77 24.43 -17.70 -8.11
N SER A 78 24.09 -18.66 -7.24
CA SER A 78 24.50 -18.65 -5.82
C SER A 78 25.90 -19.20 -5.59
N PHE A 79 26.41 -20.01 -6.53
CA PHE A 79 27.75 -20.61 -6.52
C PHE A 79 28.39 -20.43 -7.89
N ALA A 80 29.36 -19.57 -7.96
CA ALA A 80 30.31 -19.60 -9.06
C ALA A 80 31.53 -20.39 -8.59
N GLY A 81 31.91 -21.41 -9.30
CA GLY A 81 33.10 -22.20 -9.00
C GLY A 81 34.39 -21.41 -8.95
N GLU A 82 34.36 -20.15 -9.34
CA GLU A 82 35.50 -19.22 -9.43
C GLU A 82 35.18 -17.84 -8.81
N GLY A 83 34.17 -17.72 -7.96
CA GLY A 83 33.84 -16.44 -7.31
C GLY A 83 33.11 -15.43 -8.18
N VAL A 84 32.67 -15.79 -9.39
CA VAL A 84 31.88 -14.92 -10.27
C VAL A 84 30.40 -15.16 -10.00
N THR A 85 29.76 -14.20 -9.36
CA THR A 85 28.29 -14.19 -9.25
C THR A 85 27.71 -13.56 -10.50
N THR A 86 26.84 -14.26 -11.22
CA THR A 86 26.03 -13.61 -12.25
C THR A 86 25.01 -12.71 -11.59
N VAL A 87 24.90 -11.49 -12.10
CA VAL A 87 23.93 -10.50 -11.61
C VAL A 87 22.52 -11.02 -11.85
N SER A 88 21.64 -10.84 -10.90
CA SER A 88 20.23 -11.18 -11.06
C SER A 88 19.58 -10.29 -12.14
N GLU A 89 18.80 -10.88 -13.03
CA GLU A 89 18.01 -10.15 -14.02
C GLU A 89 16.72 -9.55 -13.43
N TYR A 90 16.42 -9.82 -12.17
CA TYR A 90 15.33 -9.23 -11.41
C TYR A 90 15.72 -7.93 -10.70
N LEU A 91 16.87 -7.34 -10.99
CA LEU A 91 17.27 -6.04 -10.45
C LEU A 91 16.50 -4.90 -11.12
N LEU A 92 16.16 -3.89 -10.34
CA LEU A 92 15.45 -2.69 -10.79
C LEU A 92 16.08 -1.47 -10.13
N ALA A 93 16.83 -0.71 -10.91
CA ALA A 93 17.63 0.43 -10.43
C ALA A 93 17.05 1.80 -10.83
N ASP A 94 15.94 1.83 -11.61
CA ASP A 94 15.29 3.07 -12.03
C ASP A 94 14.85 3.91 -10.83
N ASP A 95 15.16 5.17 -10.80
CA ASP A 95 14.72 6.10 -9.77
C ASP A 95 13.21 6.38 -9.85
N TRP A 96 12.68 7.07 -8.85
CA TRP A 96 11.26 7.41 -8.77
C TRP A 96 10.74 8.11 -10.03
N ALA A 97 11.43 9.16 -10.48
CA ALA A 97 10.98 9.97 -11.60
C ALA A 97 10.94 9.16 -12.91
N THR A 98 11.98 8.38 -13.17
CA THR A 98 12.08 7.48 -14.33
C THR A 98 10.96 6.46 -14.32
N GLN A 99 10.65 5.88 -13.16
CA GLN A 99 9.57 4.91 -13.05
C GLN A 99 8.20 5.53 -13.28
N GLN A 100 7.95 6.76 -12.79
CA GLN A 100 6.67 7.44 -13.05
C GLN A 100 6.48 7.78 -14.53
N ALA A 101 7.55 8.12 -15.25
CA ALA A 101 7.52 8.40 -16.68
C ALA A 101 7.36 7.14 -17.56
N SER A 102 7.67 5.96 -17.03
CA SER A 102 7.63 4.71 -17.78
C SER A 102 6.20 4.26 -18.09
N GLY A 103 5.92 3.93 -19.35
CA GLY A 103 4.63 3.42 -19.79
C GLY A 103 4.36 1.94 -19.41
N LEU A 104 5.36 1.21 -18.92
CA LEU A 104 5.29 -0.22 -18.56
C LEU A 104 4.63 -1.08 -19.64
N THR A 105 5.04 -0.88 -20.90
CA THR A 105 4.46 -1.57 -22.05
C THR A 105 5.04 -2.97 -22.20
N ILE A 106 4.18 -3.97 -22.34
CA ILE A 106 4.57 -5.36 -22.59
C ILE A 106 5.04 -5.50 -24.03
N THR A 107 6.31 -5.83 -24.23
CA THR A 107 6.89 -6.09 -25.56
C THR A 107 6.84 -7.58 -25.94
N THR A 108 7.02 -8.46 -24.96
CA THR A 108 6.98 -9.92 -25.14
C THR A 108 6.04 -10.52 -24.09
N ASN A 109 4.97 -11.15 -24.53
CA ASN A 109 4.01 -11.78 -23.62
C ASN A 109 4.35 -13.25 -23.41
N CYS A 110 4.90 -13.59 -22.26
CA CYS A 110 5.31 -14.95 -21.92
C CYS A 110 4.15 -15.87 -21.47
N GLU A 111 2.91 -15.38 -21.46
CA GLU A 111 1.73 -16.23 -21.27
C GLU A 111 1.27 -16.88 -22.58
N THR A 112 1.56 -16.21 -23.70
CA THR A 112 1.13 -16.66 -25.03
C THR A 112 2.26 -17.15 -25.91
N THR A 113 3.53 -16.84 -25.53
CA THR A 113 4.72 -17.16 -26.31
C THR A 113 5.77 -17.81 -25.40
N ALA A 114 6.47 -18.83 -25.92
CA ALA A 114 7.59 -19.42 -25.19
C ALA A 114 8.71 -18.38 -25.03
N CYS A 115 9.13 -18.14 -23.79
CA CYS A 115 10.16 -17.18 -23.43
C CYS A 115 11.43 -17.88 -22.94
N THR A 116 12.58 -17.25 -23.19
CA THR A 116 13.81 -17.57 -22.49
C THR A 116 13.72 -17.15 -21.03
N THR A 117 14.63 -17.60 -20.18
CA THR A 117 14.71 -17.23 -18.75
C THR A 117 14.83 -15.71 -18.56
N SER A 118 15.64 -15.05 -19.40
CA SER A 118 15.83 -13.60 -19.40
C SER A 118 14.56 -12.84 -19.83
N GLN A 119 13.91 -13.29 -20.91
CA GLN A 119 12.64 -12.70 -21.35
C GLN A 119 11.56 -12.86 -20.29
N ARG A 120 11.53 -14.01 -19.59
CA ARG A 120 10.62 -14.25 -18.48
C ARG A 120 10.88 -13.28 -17.34
N ALA A 121 12.13 -13.06 -16.95
CA ALA A 121 12.47 -12.11 -15.88
C ALA A 121 12.02 -10.67 -16.23
N THR A 122 12.27 -10.24 -17.46
CA THR A 122 11.81 -8.93 -17.96
C THR A 122 10.30 -8.81 -17.93
N TYR A 123 9.59 -9.83 -18.39
CA TYR A 123 8.13 -9.88 -18.38
C TYR A 123 7.57 -9.87 -16.95
N ASP A 124 8.11 -10.69 -16.05
CA ASP A 124 7.72 -10.79 -14.65
C ASP A 124 7.89 -9.46 -13.91
N LEU A 125 9.04 -8.80 -14.08
CA LEU A 125 9.28 -7.48 -13.50
C LEU A 125 8.30 -6.45 -14.03
N LEU A 126 7.99 -6.49 -15.31
CA LEU A 126 7.08 -5.53 -15.93
C LEU A 126 5.65 -5.69 -15.40
N ILE A 127 5.12 -6.92 -15.35
CA ILE A 127 3.80 -7.22 -14.78
C ILE A 127 3.77 -6.88 -13.29
N TRP A 128 4.84 -7.21 -12.56
CA TRP A 128 4.94 -6.88 -11.15
C TRP A 128 4.94 -5.37 -10.92
N ARG A 129 5.69 -4.59 -11.70
CA ARG A 129 5.70 -3.11 -11.63
C ARG A 129 4.32 -2.51 -11.94
N GLN A 130 3.58 -3.07 -12.89
CA GLN A 130 2.18 -2.66 -13.14
C GLN A 130 1.33 -2.87 -11.88
N ARG A 131 1.41 -4.05 -11.23
CA ARG A 131 0.70 -4.33 -9.98
C ARG A 131 1.11 -3.40 -8.84
N VAL A 132 2.40 -3.07 -8.70
CA VAL A 132 2.89 -2.09 -7.73
C VAL A 132 2.22 -0.74 -7.94
N ARG A 133 2.15 -0.28 -9.20
CA ARG A 133 1.53 1.00 -9.56
C ARG A 133 0.02 1.01 -9.32
N ASP A 134 -0.67 -0.08 -9.61
CA ASP A 134 -2.11 -0.21 -9.44
C ASP A 134 -2.53 -0.34 -7.97
N SER A 135 -1.67 -0.94 -7.14
CA SER A 135 -1.97 -1.24 -5.74
C SER A 135 -1.61 -0.12 -4.77
N MET A 136 -0.73 0.80 -5.16
CA MET A 136 -0.24 1.88 -4.31
C MET A 136 -0.26 3.22 -5.05
N PRO A 137 -0.58 4.34 -4.37
CA PRO A 137 -0.56 5.67 -5.00
C PRO A 137 0.81 5.99 -5.60
N GLN A 138 0.89 6.14 -6.92
CA GLN A 138 2.14 6.33 -7.65
C GLN A 138 3.19 5.27 -7.31
N GLY A 139 2.77 4.02 -7.14
CA GLY A 139 3.64 2.93 -6.70
C GLY A 139 4.88 2.76 -7.58
N ALA A 140 6.03 2.61 -6.93
CA ALA A 140 7.31 2.31 -7.56
C ALA A 140 8.12 1.38 -6.67
N ALA A 141 9.18 0.78 -7.19
CA ALA A 141 10.03 -0.10 -6.41
C ALA A 141 11.48 -0.08 -6.89
N LEU A 142 12.40 -0.34 -5.99
CA LEU A 142 13.79 -0.70 -6.31
C LEU A 142 14.02 -2.16 -5.91
N VAL A 143 14.81 -2.85 -6.70
CA VAL A 143 15.30 -4.20 -6.38
C VAL A 143 16.81 -4.21 -6.56
N SER A 144 17.53 -4.51 -5.49
CA SER A 144 18.98 -4.57 -5.45
C SER A 144 19.46 -5.81 -4.71
N GLY A 145 20.76 -6.07 -4.72
CA GLY A 145 21.32 -7.24 -4.05
C GLY A 145 21.66 -8.37 -5.00
N ASP A 146 21.80 -9.55 -4.45
CA ASP A 146 22.16 -10.76 -5.21
C ASP A 146 21.48 -12.00 -4.61
N ARG A 147 21.53 -13.11 -5.35
CA ARG A 147 20.89 -14.35 -4.90
C ARG A 147 21.50 -14.95 -3.62
N ARG A 148 22.80 -14.71 -3.39
CA ARG A 148 23.53 -15.26 -2.26
C ARG A 148 23.22 -14.53 -0.96
N ASN A 149 23.25 -13.20 -1.01
CA ASN A 149 23.09 -12.34 0.15
C ASN A 149 21.62 -11.94 0.38
N GLY A 150 20.77 -12.15 -0.62
CA GLY A 150 19.38 -11.77 -0.66
C GLY A 150 19.13 -10.59 -1.59
N LEU A 151 17.87 -10.46 -1.99
CA LEU A 151 17.38 -9.31 -2.74
C LEU A 151 16.71 -8.34 -1.78
N ASP A 152 17.19 -7.09 -1.80
CA ASP A 152 16.59 -5.97 -1.10
C ASP A 152 15.56 -5.30 -2.00
N VAL A 153 14.32 -5.30 -1.57
CA VAL A 153 13.19 -4.69 -2.27
C VAL A 153 12.72 -3.47 -1.49
N THR A 154 12.81 -2.31 -2.10
CA THR A 154 12.26 -1.07 -1.56
C THR A 154 11.00 -0.71 -2.31
N MET A 155 9.85 -0.81 -1.66
CA MET A 155 8.58 -0.32 -2.17
C MET A 155 8.44 1.15 -1.86
N MET A 156 7.92 1.93 -2.80
CA MET A 156 7.74 3.38 -2.70
C MET A 156 6.32 3.75 -3.08
N TRP A 157 5.72 4.68 -2.35
CA TRP A 157 4.39 5.22 -2.69
C TRP A 157 4.25 6.66 -2.22
N PHE A 158 3.41 7.40 -2.91
CA PHE A 158 3.08 8.76 -2.49
C PHE A 158 2.09 8.74 -1.32
N ASP A 159 2.40 9.49 -0.26
CA ASP A 159 1.55 9.69 0.89
C ASP A 159 1.45 11.18 1.22
N LYS A 160 0.30 11.76 1.00
CA LYS A 160 0.02 13.16 1.30
C LYS A 160 0.16 13.53 2.78
N GLU A 161 0.16 12.53 3.67
CA GLU A 161 0.35 12.72 5.11
C GLU A 161 1.84 12.64 5.52
N GLN A 162 2.76 12.55 4.55
CA GLN A 162 4.20 12.69 4.76
C GLN A 162 4.56 14.18 4.83
N VAL A 163 4.20 14.82 5.95
CA VAL A 163 4.34 16.26 6.19
C VAL A 163 5.18 16.55 7.42
N ASP A 164 5.67 17.77 7.54
CA ASP A 164 6.47 18.25 8.67
C ASP A 164 5.65 18.35 9.97
N ASP A 165 4.42 18.85 9.90
CA ASP A 165 3.51 18.92 11.04
C ASP A 165 2.09 18.44 10.63
N PRO A 166 1.70 17.22 11.02
CA PRO A 166 0.40 16.65 10.66
C PRO A 166 -0.80 17.41 11.28
N ASN A 167 -0.57 18.32 12.22
CA ASN A 167 -1.61 19.11 12.86
C ASN A 167 -1.71 20.54 12.29
N SER A 168 -0.82 20.92 11.37
CA SER A 168 -0.84 22.23 10.73
C SER A 168 -1.70 22.23 9.45
N ALA A 169 -2.52 23.26 9.29
CA ALA A 169 -3.27 23.49 8.06
C ALA A 169 -2.37 23.90 6.87
N THR A 170 -1.14 24.35 7.16
CA THR A 170 -0.13 24.76 6.17
C THR A 170 1.06 23.79 6.12
N ALA A 171 0.85 22.54 6.54
CA ALA A 171 1.87 21.51 6.54
C ALA A 171 2.47 21.30 5.14
N ALA A 172 3.80 21.27 5.07
CA ALA A 172 4.53 21.02 3.83
C ALA A 172 4.92 19.52 3.73
N LEU A 173 4.90 18.99 2.51
CA LEU A 173 5.40 17.64 2.26
C LEU A 173 6.91 17.59 2.56
N VAL A 174 7.34 16.52 3.24
CA VAL A 174 8.75 16.29 3.55
C VAL A 174 9.26 15.03 2.84
N THR A 175 10.57 15.02 2.58
CA THR A 175 11.26 13.84 2.08
C THR A 175 11.40 12.80 3.18
N ALA A 176 11.30 11.52 2.83
CA ALA A 176 11.66 10.45 3.74
C ALA A 176 13.17 10.50 4.05
N PRO A 177 13.61 10.04 5.25
CA PRO A 177 15.02 9.92 5.56
C PRO A 177 15.75 9.07 4.50
N VAL A 178 16.91 9.50 4.04
CA VAL A 178 17.76 8.72 3.14
C VAL A 178 18.54 7.71 3.97
N CYS A 179 18.64 6.46 3.49
CA CYS A 179 19.39 5.42 4.19
C CYS A 179 20.89 5.74 4.20
N SER A 180 21.51 5.79 5.36
CA SER A 180 22.95 5.99 5.57
C SER A 180 23.72 4.67 5.72
N GLY A 181 23.00 3.56 5.93
CA GLY A 181 23.57 2.23 6.19
C GLY A 181 23.85 1.95 7.67
N SER A 182 23.67 2.93 8.55
CA SER A 182 23.83 2.78 10.00
C SER A 182 22.50 2.65 10.75
N GLU A 183 21.37 2.77 10.07
CA GLU A 183 20.05 2.65 10.66
C GLU A 183 19.79 1.23 11.15
N THR A 184 19.02 1.15 12.24
CA THR A 184 18.58 -0.12 12.83
C THR A 184 17.06 -0.11 13.06
N GLY A 185 16.46 -1.29 13.11
CA GLY A 185 15.05 -1.44 13.43
C GLY A 185 14.12 -0.74 12.42
N MET A 186 13.18 0.04 12.93
CA MET A 186 12.17 0.72 12.12
C MET A 186 12.78 1.74 11.13
N ALA A 187 13.81 2.46 11.55
CA ALA A 187 14.47 3.44 10.67
C ALA A 187 15.09 2.77 9.44
N GLN A 188 15.68 1.58 9.58
CA GLN A 188 16.21 0.80 8.49
C GLN A 188 15.13 0.35 7.50
N GLN A 189 13.93 0.06 8.01
CA GLN A 189 12.80 -0.41 7.19
C GLN A 189 12.05 0.72 6.48
N THR A 190 12.21 1.96 6.92
CA THR A 190 11.42 3.10 6.42
C THR A 190 12.23 4.17 5.72
N CYS A 191 13.57 4.10 5.75
CA CYS A 191 14.41 5.00 4.98
C CYS A 191 14.31 4.70 3.47
N CYS A 192 14.50 5.71 2.64
CA CYS A 192 14.59 5.57 1.19
C CYS A 192 16.06 5.44 0.76
N PRO A 193 16.44 4.43 -0.02
CA PRO A 193 17.78 4.40 -0.60
C PRO A 193 18.07 5.66 -1.42
N ALA A 194 19.30 6.13 -1.42
CA ALA A 194 19.69 7.31 -2.20
C ALA A 194 19.37 7.16 -3.71
N ALA A 195 19.53 5.94 -4.23
CA ALA A 195 19.20 5.60 -5.63
C ALA A 195 17.71 5.80 -5.97
N ALA A 196 16.82 5.81 -4.97
CA ALA A 196 15.39 6.05 -5.19
C ALA A 196 15.11 7.47 -5.67
N SER A 197 15.93 8.46 -5.32
CA SER A 197 15.69 9.89 -5.55
C SER A 197 14.27 10.30 -5.16
N ALA A 198 13.79 9.77 -4.02
CA ALA A 198 12.40 9.92 -3.59
C ALA A 198 12.09 11.40 -3.25
N PRO A 199 11.10 12.03 -3.92
CA PRO A 199 10.73 13.41 -3.63
C PRO A 199 9.92 13.53 -2.32
N ALA A 200 9.64 14.76 -1.91
CA ALA A 200 8.77 15.03 -0.78
C ALA A 200 7.39 14.37 -0.95
N GLY A 201 6.85 13.82 0.10
CA GLY A 201 5.60 13.07 0.09
C GLY A 201 5.73 11.59 -0.27
N VAL A 202 6.92 11.11 -0.61
CA VAL A 202 7.14 9.68 -0.91
C VAL A 202 7.62 8.95 0.34
N ARG A 203 6.97 7.84 0.65
CA ARG A 203 7.38 6.88 1.69
C ARG A 203 8.03 5.66 1.10
N CYS A 204 8.94 5.06 1.86
CA CYS A 204 9.58 3.80 1.53
C CYS A 204 9.25 2.72 2.57
N ALA A 205 9.20 1.47 2.09
CA ALA A 205 9.26 0.28 2.93
C ALA A 205 10.27 -0.71 2.31
N ARG A 206 11.23 -1.11 3.13
CA ARG A 206 12.31 -2.01 2.71
C ARG A 206 12.08 -3.40 3.26
N PHE A 207 12.32 -4.37 2.39
CA PHE A 207 12.19 -5.80 2.68
C PHE A 207 13.39 -6.51 2.07
N THR A 208 13.76 -7.63 2.67
CA THR A 208 14.83 -8.50 2.14
C THR A 208 14.30 -9.92 2.07
N PHE A 209 14.59 -10.62 0.99
CA PHE A 209 14.34 -12.05 0.89
C PHE A 209 15.49 -12.76 0.17
N VAL A 210 15.67 -14.04 0.49
CA VAL A 210 16.61 -14.92 -0.21
C VAL A 210 15.81 -15.78 -1.18
N PRO A 211 16.10 -15.74 -2.49
CA PRO A 211 15.41 -16.52 -3.51
C PRO A 211 15.56 -18.04 -3.36
#